data_4e292e11923ffebbf09fee3268149e76
#
_entry.id   4e292e11923ffebbf09fee3268149e76
#
_cell.length_a   1.000
_cell.length_b   1.000
_cell.length_c   1.000
_cell.angle_alpha   90.00
_cell.angle_beta   90.00
_cell.angle_gamma   90.00
#
_symmetry.space_group_name_H-M   'P 1'
#
loop_
_entity.id
_entity.type
_entity.pdbx_description
1 polymer ?
#
loop_
_entity_poly.entity_id
_entity_poly.type
_entity_poly.pdbx_seq_one_letter_code
_entity_poly.pdbx_strand_id
1 'polypeptide(L)'
;LKNLKKELMRLHTALNEKAEEFDGVIKMGRTQLQDAVPIRLGQEFKAYSVAVLRDINRMDKAMDEMRALNMGGTAVGTGLNADESYLRRIVPNLSEISDMELVQAYDLIDSTQNLDPFVAVSGAVKACAVTLSKIANDLRLMSSGPRAGFGEINLPAKQNGSSIMPGKVNPVIPEVVNQVAFNVIGNDVTITMAAEAGQLELNAFEPIIFYCLFQSIDTLGYAVQTFVDNCVKGITANETRCRYFVENSVGIITAI
;
A
#
# COMPACT_ATOMS: atom_id res chain seq x y z
N LEU A 1 11.83 -0.66 -1.83
CA LEU A 1 10.69 -0.04 -2.54
C LEU A 1 10.48 -0.57 -3.97
N LYS A 2 11.56 -0.85 -4.77
CA LYS A 2 11.42 -1.33 -6.16
C LYS A 2 10.50 -2.57 -6.26
N ASN A 3 10.68 -3.57 -5.38
CA ASN A 3 9.83 -4.77 -5.36
C ASN A 3 8.38 -4.48 -5.00
N LEU A 4 8.14 -3.67 -3.97
CA LEU A 4 6.78 -3.25 -3.58
C LEU A 4 6.08 -2.53 -4.74
N LYS A 5 6.75 -1.59 -5.40
CA LYS A 5 6.20 -0.90 -6.59
C LYS A 5 5.85 -1.87 -7.72
N LYS A 6 6.70 -2.87 -7.98
CA LYS A 6 6.42 -3.91 -8.98
C LYS A 6 5.11 -4.64 -8.67
N GLU A 7 4.92 -5.06 -7.43
CA GLU A 7 3.70 -5.76 -7.02
C GLU A 7 2.48 -4.84 -7.04
N LEU A 8 2.62 -3.57 -6.65
CA LEU A 8 1.54 -2.58 -6.77
C LEU A 8 1.14 -2.33 -8.23
N MET A 9 2.09 -2.33 -9.17
CA MET A 9 1.78 -2.22 -10.60
C MET A 9 1.01 -3.45 -11.09
N ARG A 10 1.36 -4.66 -10.63
CA ARG A 10 0.58 -5.88 -10.91
C ARG A 10 -0.84 -5.77 -10.36
N LEU A 11 -1.00 -5.22 -9.14
CA LEU A 11 -2.32 -4.99 -8.55
C LEU A 11 -3.14 -3.97 -9.35
N HIS A 12 -2.51 -2.85 -9.73
CA HIS A 12 -3.13 -1.84 -10.59
C HIS A 12 -3.66 -2.46 -11.89
N THR A 13 -2.85 -3.28 -12.56
CA THR A 13 -3.24 -3.97 -13.80
C THR A 13 -4.41 -4.93 -13.56
N ALA A 14 -4.32 -5.79 -12.53
CA ALA A 14 -5.38 -6.75 -12.22
C ALA A 14 -6.72 -6.08 -11.86
N LEU A 15 -6.68 -4.95 -11.15
CA LEU A 15 -7.88 -4.16 -10.84
C LEU A 15 -8.48 -3.50 -12.09
N ASN A 16 -7.65 -3.06 -13.04
CA ASN A 16 -8.14 -2.53 -14.32
C ASN A 16 -8.78 -3.64 -15.17
N GLU A 17 -8.18 -4.83 -15.26
CA GLU A 17 -8.76 -5.99 -15.94
C GLU A 17 -10.14 -6.33 -15.35
N LYS A 18 -10.26 -6.32 -14.01
CA LYS A 18 -11.56 -6.52 -13.34
C LYS A 18 -12.54 -5.37 -13.58
N ALA A 19 -12.06 -4.14 -13.70
CA ALA A 19 -12.91 -2.99 -14.04
C ALA A 19 -13.52 -3.15 -15.43
N GLU A 20 -12.77 -3.64 -16.40
CA GLU A 20 -13.26 -3.93 -17.76
C GLU A 20 -14.22 -5.14 -17.75
N GLU A 21 -13.87 -6.24 -17.08
CA GLU A 21 -14.69 -7.44 -16.95
C GLU A 21 -16.06 -7.13 -16.35
N PHE A 22 -16.13 -6.25 -15.37
CA PHE A 22 -17.37 -5.92 -14.64
C PHE A 22 -18.06 -4.65 -15.12
N ASP A 23 -17.66 -4.08 -16.25
CA ASP A 23 -18.25 -2.81 -16.73
C ASP A 23 -19.74 -2.93 -17.09
N GLY A 24 -20.19 -4.12 -17.48
CA GLY A 24 -21.60 -4.41 -17.74
C GLY A 24 -22.46 -4.70 -16.49
N VAL A 25 -21.85 -4.87 -15.32
CA VAL A 25 -22.58 -5.30 -14.11
C VAL A 25 -23.09 -4.08 -13.35
N ILE A 26 -24.39 -3.89 -13.30
CA ILE A 26 -25.03 -2.82 -12.54
C ILE A 26 -25.31 -3.29 -11.10
N LYS A 27 -24.91 -2.48 -10.13
CA LYS A 27 -25.13 -2.71 -8.70
C LYS A 27 -25.68 -1.46 -8.00
N MET A 28 -26.18 -1.63 -6.78
CA MET A 28 -26.51 -0.50 -5.93
C MET A 28 -25.24 0.11 -5.33
N GLY A 29 -24.96 1.38 -5.64
CA GLY A 29 -23.94 2.17 -4.96
C GLY A 29 -24.41 2.54 -3.55
N ARG A 30 -23.48 2.58 -2.60
CA ARG A 30 -23.78 2.88 -1.19
C ARG A 30 -22.90 3.98 -0.64
N THR A 31 -23.54 4.87 0.14
CA THR A 31 -22.85 5.86 0.98
C THR A 31 -23.25 5.62 2.43
N GLN A 32 -22.29 5.61 3.37
CA GLN A 32 -22.53 5.25 4.76
C GLN A 32 -23.24 3.88 4.93
N LEU A 33 -22.97 2.95 4.01
CA LEU A 33 -23.60 1.63 3.89
C LEU A 33 -25.12 1.66 3.59
N GLN A 34 -25.70 2.83 3.29
CA GLN A 34 -27.08 2.97 2.85
C GLN A 34 -27.15 3.02 1.34
N ASP A 35 -28.28 2.56 0.79
CA ASP A 35 -28.52 2.62 -0.64
C ASP A 35 -28.49 4.07 -1.14
N ALA A 36 -27.76 4.29 -2.24
CA ALA A 36 -27.65 5.61 -2.85
C ALA A 36 -28.18 5.59 -4.29
N VAL A 37 -27.33 5.40 -5.28
CA VAL A 37 -27.69 5.37 -6.69
C VAL A 37 -27.08 4.16 -7.39
N PRO A 38 -27.66 3.65 -8.49
CA PRO A 38 -27.03 2.61 -9.29
C PRO A 38 -25.65 3.03 -9.82
N ILE A 39 -24.69 2.10 -9.80
CA ILE A 39 -23.34 2.26 -10.30
C ILE A 39 -22.94 0.96 -11.02
N ARG A 40 -21.97 1.02 -11.92
CA ARG A 40 -21.37 -0.20 -12.48
C ARG A 40 -20.29 -0.73 -11.53
N LEU A 41 -20.27 -2.04 -11.31
CA LEU A 41 -19.24 -2.69 -10.49
C LEU A 41 -17.83 -2.40 -11.05
N GLY A 42 -17.69 -2.34 -12.38
CA GLY A 42 -16.44 -1.96 -13.03
C GLY A 42 -15.92 -0.57 -12.64
N GLN A 43 -16.82 0.42 -12.41
CA GLN A 43 -16.42 1.75 -11.93
C GLN A 43 -15.80 1.70 -10.52
N GLU A 44 -16.29 0.83 -9.66
CA GLU A 44 -15.75 0.62 -8.31
C GLU A 44 -14.35 0.03 -8.36
N PHE A 45 -14.13 -1.02 -9.16
CA PHE A 45 -12.80 -1.60 -9.38
C PHE A 45 -11.84 -0.62 -10.06
N LYS A 46 -12.32 0.22 -10.98
CA LYS A 46 -11.52 1.29 -11.57
C LYS A 46 -11.08 2.32 -10.54
N ALA A 47 -11.94 2.68 -9.60
CA ALA A 47 -11.60 3.60 -8.52
C ALA A 47 -10.50 3.02 -7.61
N TYR A 48 -10.53 1.71 -7.32
CA TYR A 48 -9.44 1.03 -6.59
C TYR A 48 -8.12 1.07 -7.36
N SER A 49 -8.14 0.79 -8.65
CA SER A 49 -6.96 0.86 -9.51
C SER A 49 -6.33 2.26 -9.52
N VAL A 50 -7.15 3.31 -9.63
CA VAL A 50 -6.68 4.71 -9.58
C VAL A 50 -6.07 5.06 -8.22
N ALA A 51 -6.62 4.55 -7.12
CA ALA A 51 -6.05 4.74 -5.79
C ALA A 51 -4.65 4.10 -5.67
N VAL A 52 -4.49 2.87 -6.17
CA VAL A 52 -3.19 2.17 -6.18
C VAL A 52 -2.16 2.91 -7.05
N LEU A 53 -2.55 3.41 -8.22
CA LEU A 53 -1.66 4.21 -9.07
C LEU A 53 -1.17 5.48 -8.36
N ARG A 54 -2.05 6.14 -7.61
CA ARG A 54 -1.70 7.31 -6.79
C ARG A 54 -0.69 6.96 -5.69
N ASP A 55 -0.77 5.77 -5.10
CA ASP A 55 0.19 5.30 -4.12
C ASP A 55 1.56 5.01 -4.74
N ILE A 56 1.61 4.42 -5.94
CA ILE A 56 2.85 4.24 -6.70
C ILE A 56 3.54 5.59 -6.93
N ASN A 57 2.79 6.59 -7.41
CA ASN A 57 3.32 7.94 -7.64
C ASN A 57 3.80 8.62 -6.34
N ARG A 58 3.14 8.34 -5.20
CA ARG A 58 3.58 8.85 -3.88
C ARG A 58 4.90 8.22 -3.45
N MET A 59 5.08 6.93 -3.70
CA MET A 59 6.34 6.24 -3.42
C MET A 59 7.50 6.76 -4.28
N ASP A 60 7.26 7.09 -5.55
CA ASP A 60 8.29 7.67 -6.40
C ASP A 60 8.81 8.98 -5.83
N LYS A 61 7.91 9.87 -5.41
CA LYS A 61 8.28 11.14 -4.78
C LYS A 61 9.05 10.93 -3.47
N ALA A 62 8.62 9.98 -2.63
CA ALA A 62 9.32 9.68 -1.39
C ALA A 62 10.72 9.07 -1.62
N MET A 63 10.90 8.30 -2.70
CA MET A 63 12.21 7.78 -3.08
C MET A 63 13.19 8.89 -3.50
N ASP A 64 12.71 9.98 -4.07
CA ASP A 64 13.57 11.09 -4.46
C ASP A 64 14.24 11.76 -3.24
N GLU A 65 13.55 11.83 -2.09
CA GLU A 65 14.10 12.36 -0.84
C GLU A 65 15.26 11.51 -0.29
N MET A 66 15.31 10.21 -0.63
CA MET A 66 16.37 9.29 -0.21
C MET A 66 17.64 9.34 -1.08
N ARG A 67 17.69 10.21 -2.08
CA ARG A 67 18.85 10.32 -2.99
C ARG A 67 20.02 11.08 -2.39
N ALA A 68 19.76 11.96 -1.44
CA ALA A 68 20.78 12.74 -0.76
C ALA A 68 21.44 11.91 0.37
N LEU A 69 22.78 11.80 0.32
CA LEU A 69 23.54 10.98 1.25
C LEU A 69 24.48 11.83 2.12
N ASN A 70 24.62 11.47 3.38
CA ASN A 70 25.59 12.07 4.30
C ASN A 70 26.99 11.42 4.23
N MET A 71 27.27 10.65 3.18
CA MET A 71 28.52 9.90 3.02
C MET A 71 29.73 10.83 3.01
N GLY A 72 30.70 10.54 3.86
CA GLY A 72 31.90 11.38 4.03
C GLY A 72 31.80 12.37 5.18
N GLY A 73 30.63 12.53 5.83
CA GLY A 73 30.45 13.45 6.96
C GLY A 73 31.33 13.14 8.17
N THR A 74 31.82 11.91 8.28
CA THR A 74 32.59 11.39 9.43
C THR A 74 31.80 11.48 10.75
N ALA A 75 32.36 11.96 11.83
CA ALA A 75 31.72 11.87 13.16
C ALA A 75 30.48 12.73 13.30
N VAL A 76 30.51 13.98 12.79
CA VAL A 76 29.46 14.99 13.02
C VAL A 76 29.07 15.76 11.75
N GLY A 77 29.45 15.26 10.59
CA GLY A 77 29.12 15.91 9.32
C GLY A 77 30.19 16.90 8.80
N THR A 78 31.31 17.07 9.50
CA THR A 78 32.37 18.03 9.09
C THR A 78 33.40 17.47 8.13
N GLY A 79 33.40 16.15 7.90
CA GLY A 79 34.44 15.48 7.10
C GLY A 79 35.83 15.46 7.76
N LEU A 80 35.91 15.71 9.05
CA LEU A 80 37.17 15.79 9.78
C LEU A 80 38.00 14.52 9.59
N ASN A 81 39.30 14.68 9.23
CA ASN A 81 40.24 13.61 8.95
C ASN A 81 39.92 12.71 7.76
N ALA A 82 38.93 13.04 6.92
CA ALA A 82 38.71 12.35 5.67
C ALA A 82 39.58 12.97 4.54
N ASP A 83 40.10 12.09 3.65
CA ASP A 83 40.82 12.53 2.47
C ASP A 83 39.88 13.24 1.50
N GLU A 84 40.32 14.40 0.97
CA GLU A 84 39.48 15.16 0.04
C GLU A 84 39.10 14.39 -1.23
N SER A 85 39.97 13.51 -1.71
CA SER A 85 39.68 12.70 -2.90
C SER A 85 38.62 11.64 -2.62
N TYR A 86 38.56 11.13 -1.39
CA TYR A 86 37.49 10.27 -0.92
C TYR A 86 36.16 11.02 -0.86
N LEU A 87 36.13 12.18 -0.22
CA LEU A 87 34.91 13.00 -0.10
C LEU A 87 34.29 13.33 -1.47
N ARG A 88 35.13 13.64 -2.46
CA ARG A 88 34.67 13.95 -3.81
C ARG A 88 34.15 12.77 -4.61
N ARG A 89 34.61 11.54 -4.30
CA ARG A 89 34.32 10.34 -5.12
C ARG A 89 33.34 9.37 -4.51
N ILE A 90 33.12 9.41 -3.21
CA ILE A 90 32.31 8.37 -2.54
C ILE A 90 30.87 8.30 -3.05
N VAL A 91 30.18 9.44 -3.16
CA VAL A 91 28.80 9.46 -3.65
C VAL A 91 28.69 9.17 -5.15
N PRO A 92 29.52 9.77 -6.05
CA PRO A 92 29.56 9.36 -7.45
C PRO A 92 29.81 7.86 -7.65
N ASN A 93 30.76 7.25 -6.93
CA ASN A 93 31.03 5.82 -7.03
C ASN A 93 29.84 4.98 -6.54
N LEU A 94 29.17 5.38 -5.45
CA LEU A 94 27.97 4.71 -4.96
C LEU A 94 26.82 4.83 -5.96
N SER A 95 26.69 5.99 -6.61
CA SER A 95 25.68 6.22 -7.66
C SER A 95 25.91 5.26 -8.84
N GLU A 96 27.15 5.12 -9.31
CA GLU A 96 27.53 4.20 -10.38
C GLU A 96 27.28 2.73 -10.00
N ILE A 97 27.77 2.28 -8.83
CA ILE A 97 27.66 0.89 -8.37
C ILE A 97 26.20 0.48 -8.14
N SER A 98 25.37 1.39 -7.63
CA SER A 98 23.97 1.11 -7.29
C SER A 98 23.01 1.26 -8.47
N ASP A 99 23.47 1.81 -9.59
CA ASP A 99 22.63 2.25 -10.73
C ASP A 99 21.46 3.13 -10.26
N MET A 100 21.79 4.07 -9.35
CA MET A 100 20.84 5.05 -8.81
C MET A 100 21.46 6.44 -8.87
N GLU A 101 20.66 7.42 -9.19
CA GLU A 101 21.03 8.83 -9.12
C GLU A 101 21.14 9.28 -7.66
N LEU A 102 22.35 9.18 -7.08
CA LEU A 102 22.63 9.62 -5.71
C LEU A 102 23.42 10.91 -5.73
N VAL A 103 23.15 11.78 -4.77
CA VAL A 103 23.82 13.07 -4.62
C VAL A 103 24.37 13.25 -3.20
N GLN A 104 25.40 14.08 -3.05
CA GLN A 104 25.87 14.49 -1.74
C GLN A 104 24.79 15.38 -1.10
N ALA A 105 24.46 15.16 0.16
CA ALA A 105 23.57 16.05 0.89
C ALA A 105 24.15 17.47 0.94
N TYR A 106 23.26 18.47 0.91
CA TYR A 106 23.64 19.88 0.90
C TYR A 106 24.42 20.26 2.17
N ASP A 107 24.00 19.76 3.30
CA ASP A 107 24.67 19.91 4.60
C ASP A 107 24.82 18.53 5.26
N LEU A 108 26.07 18.12 5.47
CA LEU A 108 26.36 16.80 6.05
C LEU A 108 26.16 16.78 7.57
N ILE A 109 26.16 17.92 8.25
CA ILE A 109 25.83 18.01 9.69
C ILE A 109 24.34 17.77 9.85
N ASP A 110 23.52 18.43 9.04
CA ASP A 110 22.07 18.21 8.98
C ASP A 110 21.73 16.75 8.73
N SER A 111 22.27 16.18 7.65
CA SER A 111 21.96 14.79 7.25
C SER A 111 22.60 13.70 8.10
N THR A 112 23.42 14.05 9.11
CA THR A 112 23.92 13.12 10.13
C THR A 112 22.98 13.07 11.34
N GLN A 113 22.22 14.11 11.60
CA GLN A 113 21.33 14.21 12.75
C GLN A 113 19.83 14.05 12.39
N ASN A 114 19.40 14.45 11.20
CA ASN A 114 18.00 14.42 10.79
C ASN A 114 17.68 13.23 9.89
N LEU A 115 16.62 12.49 10.23
CA LEU A 115 16.19 11.25 9.56
C LEU A 115 14.77 11.38 8.96
N ASP A 116 14.33 12.62 8.70
CA ASP A 116 13.04 12.93 8.11
C ASP A 116 12.80 12.29 6.73
N PRO A 117 13.80 12.03 5.85
CA PRO A 117 13.58 11.28 4.61
C PRO A 117 13.04 9.87 4.85
N PHE A 118 13.46 9.21 5.93
CA PHE A 118 12.90 7.89 6.30
C PHE A 118 11.45 8.00 6.78
N VAL A 119 11.09 9.09 7.46
CA VAL A 119 9.70 9.38 7.88
C VAL A 119 8.82 9.62 6.65
N ALA A 120 9.32 10.36 5.64
CA ALA A 120 8.61 10.59 4.40
C ALA A 120 8.32 9.27 3.64
N VAL A 121 9.33 8.39 3.53
CA VAL A 121 9.16 7.05 2.92
C VAL A 121 8.19 6.21 3.73
N SER A 122 8.32 6.17 5.06
CA SER A 122 7.41 5.44 5.96
C SER A 122 5.97 5.94 5.81
N GLY A 123 5.78 7.26 5.77
CA GLY A 123 4.47 7.89 5.53
C GLY A 123 3.84 7.49 4.20
N ALA A 124 4.64 7.37 3.13
CA ALA A 124 4.19 6.90 1.83
C ALA A 124 3.76 5.43 1.87
N VAL A 125 4.54 4.57 2.53
CA VAL A 125 4.23 3.14 2.71
C VAL A 125 2.98 2.96 3.58
N LYS A 126 2.85 3.73 4.67
CA LYS A 126 1.64 3.77 5.51
C LYS A 126 0.41 4.19 4.71
N ALA A 127 0.48 5.26 3.90
CA ALA A 127 -0.65 5.70 3.09
C ALA A 127 -1.11 4.61 2.11
N CYS A 128 -0.17 3.87 1.50
CA CYS A 128 -0.47 2.72 0.67
C CYS A 128 -1.15 1.60 1.47
N ALA A 129 -0.65 1.27 2.66
CA ALA A 129 -1.26 0.27 3.54
C ALA A 129 -2.71 0.63 3.90
N VAL A 130 -3.01 1.91 4.17
CA VAL A 130 -4.37 2.40 4.41
C VAL A 130 -5.26 2.20 3.19
N THR A 131 -4.78 2.54 1.98
CA THR A 131 -5.51 2.31 0.72
C THR A 131 -5.83 0.82 0.53
N LEU A 132 -4.84 -0.05 0.71
CA LEU A 132 -5.01 -1.50 0.55
C LEU A 132 -5.98 -2.08 1.58
N SER A 133 -5.89 -1.64 2.83
CA SER A 133 -6.80 -2.04 3.90
C SER A 133 -8.25 -1.63 3.58
N LYS A 134 -8.46 -0.43 3.03
CA LYS A 134 -9.80 0.02 2.60
C LYS A 134 -10.34 -0.86 1.47
N ILE A 135 -9.54 -1.15 0.45
CA ILE A 135 -9.94 -2.05 -0.65
C ILE A 135 -10.28 -3.44 -0.11
N ALA A 136 -9.44 -3.98 0.78
CA ALA A 136 -9.67 -5.28 1.40
C ALA A 136 -10.99 -5.31 2.19
N ASN A 137 -11.32 -4.26 2.94
CA ASN A 137 -12.57 -4.14 3.68
C ASN A 137 -13.79 -4.12 2.74
N ASP A 138 -13.72 -3.39 1.63
CA ASP A 138 -14.81 -3.35 0.65
C ASP A 138 -15.03 -4.73 0.01
N LEU A 139 -13.97 -5.41 -0.40
CA LEU A 139 -14.08 -6.76 -0.97
C LEU A 139 -14.67 -7.77 0.02
N ARG A 140 -14.27 -7.69 1.31
CA ARG A 140 -14.86 -8.50 2.39
C ARG A 140 -16.35 -8.22 2.56
N LEU A 141 -16.74 -6.96 2.51
CA LEU A 141 -18.14 -6.56 2.66
C LEU A 141 -18.99 -7.00 1.46
N MET A 142 -18.52 -6.73 0.23
CA MET A 142 -19.23 -7.14 -0.99
C MET A 142 -19.35 -8.66 -1.14
N SER A 143 -18.38 -9.43 -0.63
CA SER A 143 -18.41 -10.91 -0.66
C SER A 143 -19.11 -11.54 0.55
N SER A 144 -19.63 -10.75 1.49
CA SER A 144 -20.25 -11.25 2.71
C SER A 144 -21.52 -12.07 2.43
N GLY A 145 -21.75 -13.07 3.24
CA GLY A 145 -22.94 -13.92 3.12
C GLY A 145 -22.60 -15.40 2.92
N PRO A 146 -23.13 -16.08 1.92
CA PRO A 146 -23.82 -15.58 0.71
C PRO A 146 -25.31 -15.21 0.87
N ARG A 147 -26.00 -15.73 1.88
CA ARG A 147 -27.46 -15.52 2.03
C ARG A 147 -27.82 -14.32 2.88
N ALA A 148 -27.13 -14.14 4.01
CA ALA A 148 -27.39 -13.11 5.01
C ALA A 148 -26.45 -11.89 4.90
N GLY A 149 -25.75 -11.75 3.79
CA GLY A 149 -24.86 -10.62 3.49
C GLY A 149 -25.10 -10.06 2.09
N PHE A 150 -24.17 -9.23 1.60
CA PHE A 150 -24.32 -8.62 0.28
C PHE A 150 -24.21 -9.65 -0.85
N GLY A 151 -23.16 -10.45 -0.86
CA GLY A 151 -22.98 -11.48 -1.88
C GLY A 151 -22.92 -10.93 -3.31
N GLU A 152 -22.45 -9.71 -3.50
CA GLU A 152 -22.33 -9.04 -4.82
C GLU A 152 -21.17 -9.57 -5.65
N ILE A 153 -20.13 -10.07 -4.97
CA ILE A 153 -18.98 -10.71 -5.59
C ILE A 153 -18.66 -12.01 -4.88
N ASN A 154 -17.91 -12.90 -5.55
CA ASN A 154 -17.36 -14.10 -4.96
C ASN A 154 -15.82 -14.00 -4.96
N LEU A 155 -15.21 -14.36 -3.84
CA LEU A 155 -13.76 -14.45 -3.70
C LEU A 155 -13.31 -15.92 -3.87
N PRO A 156 -12.09 -16.16 -4.39
CA PRO A 156 -11.52 -17.49 -4.44
C PRO A 156 -11.43 -18.13 -3.06
N ALA A 157 -11.86 -19.38 -2.94
CA ALA A 157 -11.71 -20.17 -1.73
C ALA A 157 -10.24 -20.58 -1.55
N LYS A 158 -9.56 -20.02 -0.54
CA LYS A 158 -8.12 -20.24 -0.26
C LYS A 158 -7.85 -20.95 1.06
N GLN A 159 -8.88 -21.15 1.85
CA GLN A 159 -8.81 -21.88 3.10
C GLN A 159 -10.05 -22.77 3.24
N ASN A 160 -9.90 -23.97 3.78
CA ASN A 160 -11.03 -24.76 4.18
C ASN A 160 -11.88 -23.96 5.17
N GLY A 161 -13.18 -23.96 4.97
CA GLY A 161 -14.12 -23.31 5.87
C GLY A 161 -14.17 -24.02 7.23
N SER A 162 -15.13 -23.64 8.06
CA SER A 162 -15.35 -24.27 9.34
C SER A 162 -15.72 -25.75 9.17
N SER A 163 -15.16 -26.64 10.01
CA SER A 163 -15.56 -28.05 10.09
C SER A 163 -17.00 -28.24 10.58
N ILE A 164 -17.57 -27.20 11.21
CA ILE A 164 -18.92 -27.21 11.82
C ILE A 164 -19.96 -26.58 10.86
N MET A 165 -19.54 -25.75 9.94
CA MET A 165 -20.41 -24.99 9.01
C MET A 165 -20.05 -25.31 7.56
N PRO A 166 -20.62 -26.36 6.95
CA PRO A 166 -20.29 -26.74 5.57
C PRO A 166 -20.53 -25.59 4.58
N GLY A 167 -19.60 -25.40 3.66
CA GLY A 167 -19.70 -24.38 2.62
C GLY A 167 -19.34 -22.95 3.07
N LYS A 168 -18.94 -22.74 4.33
CA LYS A 168 -18.44 -21.43 4.78
C LYS A 168 -17.04 -21.17 4.23
N VAL A 169 -16.91 -20.14 3.40
CA VAL A 169 -15.63 -19.65 2.86
C VAL A 169 -15.35 -18.29 3.45
N ASN A 170 -14.23 -18.17 4.18
CA ASN A 170 -13.82 -16.89 4.76
C ASN A 170 -12.95 -16.09 3.79
N PRO A 171 -13.02 -14.75 3.81
CA PRO A 171 -12.23 -13.87 2.96
C PRO A 171 -10.80 -13.67 3.50
N VAL A 172 -10.06 -14.79 3.70
CA VAL A 172 -8.79 -14.81 4.44
C VAL A 172 -7.68 -13.98 3.79
N ILE A 173 -7.63 -13.88 2.47
CA ILE A 173 -6.59 -13.09 1.79
C ILE A 173 -6.79 -11.59 2.04
N PRO A 174 -7.97 -10.99 1.88
CA PRO A 174 -8.21 -9.62 2.35
C PRO A 174 -7.92 -9.41 3.83
N GLU A 175 -8.21 -10.39 4.69
CA GLU A 175 -7.89 -10.31 6.12
C GLU A 175 -6.38 -10.26 6.39
N VAL A 176 -5.57 -11.01 5.65
CA VAL A 176 -4.11 -10.91 5.70
C VAL A 176 -3.64 -9.51 5.31
N VAL A 177 -4.21 -8.93 4.24
CA VAL A 177 -3.89 -7.56 3.83
C VAL A 177 -4.20 -6.55 4.93
N ASN A 178 -5.35 -6.68 5.60
CA ASN A 178 -5.71 -5.82 6.74
C ASN A 178 -4.68 -5.94 7.89
N GLN A 179 -4.30 -7.17 8.28
CA GLN A 179 -3.34 -7.39 9.37
C GLN A 179 -1.96 -6.82 9.06
N VAL A 180 -1.47 -7.01 7.84
CA VAL A 180 -0.21 -6.41 7.39
C VAL A 180 -0.31 -4.88 7.41
N ALA A 181 -1.42 -4.30 6.96
CA ALA A 181 -1.63 -2.86 7.00
C ALA A 181 -1.60 -2.31 8.44
N PHE A 182 -2.20 -3.01 9.41
CA PHE A 182 -2.15 -2.62 10.82
C PHE A 182 -0.73 -2.61 11.36
N ASN A 183 0.08 -3.62 11.01
CA ASN A 183 1.49 -3.68 11.41
C ASN A 183 2.31 -2.54 10.79
N VAL A 184 2.13 -2.24 9.49
CA VAL A 184 2.78 -1.12 8.80
C VAL A 184 2.44 0.22 9.46
N ILE A 185 1.18 0.44 9.82
CA ILE A 185 0.75 1.65 10.53
C ILE A 185 1.43 1.76 11.90
N GLY A 186 1.53 0.67 12.65
CA GLY A 186 2.23 0.63 13.93
C GLY A 186 3.74 0.93 13.81
N ASN A 187 4.40 0.36 12.80
CA ASN A 187 5.81 0.60 12.52
C ASN A 187 6.11 2.07 12.15
N ASP A 188 5.20 2.74 11.44
CA ASP A 188 5.34 4.16 11.10
C ASP A 188 5.40 5.06 12.35
N VAL A 189 4.62 4.74 13.37
CA VAL A 189 4.70 5.45 14.67
C VAL A 189 6.07 5.26 15.30
N THR A 190 6.60 4.04 15.29
CA THR A 190 7.95 3.74 15.82
C THR A 190 9.03 4.51 15.05
N ILE A 191 8.96 4.54 13.72
CA ILE A 191 9.90 5.26 12.87
C ILE A 191 9.85 6.76 13.17
N THR A 192 8.66 7.34 13.29
CA THR A 192 8.46 8.76 13.59
C THR A 192 9.08 9.13 14.93
N MET A 193 8.84 8.32 15.98
CA MET A 193 9.41 8.55 17.31
C MET A 193 10.94 8.40 17.33
N ALA A 194 11.48 7.44 16.61
CA ALA A 194 12.91 7.22 16.51
C ALA A 194 13.62 8.35 15.75
N ALA A 195 13.00 8.88 14.71
CA ALA A 195 13.52 10.02 13.96
C ALA A 195 13.53 11.30 14.81
N GLU A 196 12.48 11.55 15.60
CA GLU A 196 12.36 12.70 16.50
C GLU A 196 13.35 12.64 17.67
N ALA A 197 13.74 11.44 18.13
CA ALA A 197 14.57 11.24 19.32
C ALA A 197 16.07 11.52 19.10
N GLY A 198 16.51 11.95 17.91
CA GLY A 198 17.89 12.40 17.66
C GLY A 198 18.25 13.58 18.56
N GLN A 199 19.54 13.64 18.98
CA GLN A 199 20.04 14.69 19.85
C GLN A 199 21.33 15.29 19.30
N LEU A 200 21.36 16.60 19.16
CA LEU A 200 22.50 17.37 18.65
C LEU A 200 22.95 16.83 17.26
N GLU A 201 24.18 16.43 17.10
CA GLU A 201 24.82 16.16 15.81
C GLU A 201 24.65 14.71 15.32
N LEU A 202 23.84 13.87 16.01
CA LEU A 202 23.64 12.47 15.62
C LEU A 202 22.27 11.95 16.02
N ASN A 203 21.65 11.14 15.15
CA ASN A 203 20.55 10.27 15.53
C ASN A 203 21.06 8.83 15.68
N ALA A 204 21.02 8.29 16.90
CA ALA A 204 21.48 6.94 17.24
C ALA A 204 20.42 5.84 17.01
N PHE A 205 19.21 6.20 16.53
CA PHE A 205 18.06 5.28 16.44
C PHE A 205 17.82 4.72 15.03
N GLU A 206 18.75 4.90 14.09
CA GLU A 206 18.69 4.30 12.75
C GLU A 206 18.39 2.79 12.75
N PRO A 207 18.98 1.97 13.65
CA PRO A 207 18.73 0.52 13.62
C PRO A 207 17.26 0.14 13.73
N ILE A 208 16.49 0.80 14.60
CA ILE A 208 15.05 0.52 14.72
C ILE A 208 14.25 1.09 13.55
N ILE A 209 14.68 2.23 12.98
CA ILE A 209 14.08 2.81 11.77
C ILE A 209 14.22 1.82 10.61
N PHE A 210 15.42 1.32 10.36
CA PHE A 210 15.67 0.36 9.27
C PHE A 210 14.93 -0.95 9.48
N TYR A 211 14.93 -1.48 10.69
CA TYR A 211 14.18 -2.70 11.01
C TYR A 211 12.68 -2.55 10.68
N CYS A 212 12.04 -1.51 11.21
CA CYS A 212 10.61 -1.27 11.01
C CYS A 212 10.28 -0.94 9.56
N LEU A 213 11.12 -0.14 8.89
CA LEU A 213 10.88 0.27 7.50
C LEU A 213 11.03 -0.90 6.52
N PHE A 214 12.11 -1.68 6.63
CA PHE A 214 12.33 -2.84 5.75
C PHE A 214 11.28 -3.90 5.98
N GLN A 215 10.94 -4.22 7.24
CA GLN A 215 9.85 -5.13 7.56
C GLN A 215 8.54 -4.66 6.92
N SER A 216 8.19 -3.38 7.02
CA SER A 216 6.97 -2.81 6.45
C SER A 216 6.94 -2.94 4.93
N ILE A 217 8.03 -2.62 4.25
CA ILE A 217 8.14 -2.71 2.79
C ILE A 217 8.01 -4.15 2.31
N ASP A 218 8.73 -5.08 2.95
CA ASP A 218 8.76 -6.48 2.54
C ASP A 218 7.43 -7.18 2.80
N THR A 219 6.88 -7.03 4.02
CA THR A 219 5.60 -7.67 4.36
C THR A 219 4.44 -7.11 3.53
N LEU A 220 4.43 -5.80 3.25
CA LEU A 220 3.43 -5.19 2.38
C LEU A 220 3.58 -5.69 0.93
N GLY A 221 4.81 -5.84 0.43
CA GLY A 221 5.09 -6.40 -0.88
C GLY A 221 4.54 -7.82 -1.05
N TYR A 222 4.78 -8.70 -0.08
CA TYR A 222 4.22 -10.06 -0.07
C TYR A 222 2.69 -10.07 0.08
N ALA A 223 2.13 -9.16 0.89
CA ALA A 223 0.68 -9.02 1.01
C ALA A 223 0.04 -8.62 -0.32
N VAL A 224 0.63 -7.66 -1.04
CA VAL A 224 0.16 -7.26 -2.38
C VAL A 224 0.27 -8.41 -3.37
N GLN A 225 1.39 -9.12 -3.39
CA GLN A 225 1.58 -10.29 -4.26
C GLN A 225 0.48 -11.33 -4.05
N THR A 226 0.24 -11.73 -2.79
CA THR A 226 -0.80 -12.73 -2.49
C THR A 226 -2.20 -12.18 -2.74
N PHE A 227 -2.42 -10.88 -2.54
CA PHE A 227 -3.70 -10.23 -2.84
C PHE A 227 -4.04 -10.30 -4.33
N VAL A 228 -3.07 -10.06 -5.21
CA VAL A 228 -3.22 -10.21 -6.67
C VAL A 228 -3.49 -11.66 -7.04
N ASP A 229 -2.61 -12.57 -6.64
CA ASP A 229 -2.57 -13.93 -7.18
C ASP A 229 -3.63 -14.85 -6.55
N ASN A 230 -4.00 -14.58 -5.30
CA ASN A 230 -4.91 -15.44 -4.53
C ASN A 230 -6.29 -14.81 -4.25
N CYS A 231 -6.51 -13.55 -4.63
CA CYS A 231 -7.79 -12.88 -4.46
C CYS A 231 -8.25 -12.18 -5.74
N VAL A 232 -7.65 -11.02 -6.09
CA VAL A 232 -8.18 -10.10 -7.11
C VAL A 232 -8.41 -10.77 -8.45
N LYS A 233 -7.45 -11.52 -8.98
CA LYS A 233 -7.57 -12.21 -10.28
C LYS A 233 -8.73 -13.20 -10.36
N GLY A 234 -9.09 -13.80 -9.23
CA GLY A 234 -10.14 -14.81 -9.18
C GLY A 234 -11.50 -14.31 -8.69
N ILE A 235 -11.68 -13.01 -8.53
CA ILE A 235 -12.99 -12.41 -8.19
C ILE A 235 -13.96 -12.61 -9.34
N THR A 236 -15.20 -12.99 -9.03
CA THR A 236 -16.31 -13.04 -9.98
C THR A 236 -17.48 -12.19 -9.48
N ALA A 237 -18.24 -11.59 -10.39
CA ALA A 237 -19.44 -10.84 -10.04
C ALA A 237 -20.63 -11.79 -9.86
N ASN A 238 -21.51 -11.49 -8.89
CA ASN A 238 -22.83 -12.09 -8.77
C ASN A 238 -23.87 -11.14 -9.35
N GLU A 239 -24.01 -11.15 -10.69
CA GLU A 239 -24.87 -10.23 -11.42
C GLU A 239 -26.33 -10.28 -10.96
N THR A 240 -26.86 -11.48 -10.71
CA THR A 240 -28.23 -11.65 -10.22
C THR A 240 -28.43 -10.95 -8.87
N ARG A 241 -27.46 -11.05 -7.96
CA ARG A 241 -27.52 -10.41 -6.66
C ARG A 241 -27.39 -8.89 -6.76
N CYS A 242 -26.48 -8.41 -7.61
CA CYS A 242 -26.31 -6.99 -7.89
C CYS A 242 -27.63 -6.39 -8.43
N ARG A 243 -28.22 -7.03 -9.44
CA ARG A 243 -29.49 -6.61 -10.04
C ARG A 243 -30.64 -6.61 -9.04
N TYR A 244 -30.74 -7.65 -8.21
CA TYR A 244 -31.77 -7.76 -7.18
C TYR A 244 -31.76 -6.54 -6.22
N PHE A 245 -30.59 -6.08 -5.78
CA PHE A 245 -30.51 -4.90 -4.93
C PHE A 245 -30.93 -3.61 -5.64
N VAL A 246 -30.60 -3.45 -6.91
CA VAL A 246 -31.03 -2.28 -7.70
C VAL A 246 -32.53 -2.25 -7.85
N GLU A 247 -33.14 -3.38 -8.24
CA GLU A 247 -34.59 -3.47 -8.53
C GLU A 247 -35.45 -3.34 -7.27
N ASN A 248 -34.90 -3.64 -6.08
CA ASN A 248 -35.61 -3.59 -4.80
C ASN A 248 -35.21 -2.39 -3.92
N SER A 249 -34.46 -1.44 -4.46
CA SER A 249 -34.04 -0.25 -3.72
C SER A 249 -34.81 0.99 -4.21
N VAL A 250 -35.15 1.87 -3.27
CA VAL A 250 -35.74 3.19 -3.61
C VAL A 250 -34.74 4.12 -4.32
N GLY A 251 -33.47 3.82 -4.28
CA GLY A 251 -32.38 4.57 -4.95
C GLY A 251 -32.51 4.58 -6.48
N ILE A 252 -33.29 3.66 -7.08
CA ILE A 252 -33.55 3.64 -8.51
C ILE A 252 -34.32 4.90 -9.00
N ILE A 253 -35.13 5.50 -8.13
CA ILE A 253 -35.93 6.68 -8.45
C ILE A 253 -35.04 7.93 -8.65
N THR A 254 -33.85 7.96 -8.05
CA THR A 254 -32.91 9.09 -8.17
C THR A 254 -32.12 9.09 -9.47
N ALA A 255 -32.23 8.04 -10.27
CA ALA A 255 -31.57 7.89 -11.57
C ALA A 255 -32.45 8.26 -12.78
N ILE A 256 -33.67 8.69 -12.49
CA ILE A 256 -34.67 9.20 -13.47
C ILE A 256 -34.74 10.71 -13.34
#